data_36613d78f47dfb6ba5865d39187873cc
#
_entry.id   36613d78f47dfb6ba5865d39187873cc
#
_cell.length_a   1.000
_cell.length_b   1.000
_cell.length_c   1.000
_cell.angle_alpha   90.00
_cell.angle_beta   90.00
_cell.angle_gamma   90.00
#
_symmetry.space_group_name_H-M   'P 1'
#
loop_
_entity.id
_entity.type
_entity.pdbx_description
1 polymer ?
#
loop_
_entity_poly.entity_id
_entity_poly.type
_entity_poly.pdbx_seq_one_letter_code
_entity_poly.pdbx_strand_id
1 'polypeptide(L)'
;MKIRKAHLTSGQPTTYNVYLHENKKEYKTLVAVPDMEWSISIAYEDEKTQLEQALEQSLYKRVEIDEARELAQKIVHWVTEM
;
A
#
# COMPACT_ATOMS: atom_id res chain seq x y z
N MET A 1 -6.85 3.78 13.39
CA MET A 1 -6.04 4.09 12.19
C MET A 1 -4.56 4.02 12.54
N LYS A 2 -3.78 3.43 11.65
CA LYS A 2 -2.32 3.37 11.83
C LYS A 2 -1.66 4.17 10.72
N ILE A 3 -0.53 4.79 11.05
CA ILE A 3 0.27 5.53 10.09
C ILE A 3 1.65 4.91 10.05
N ARG A 4 2.12 4.57 8.85
CA ARG A 4 3.45 4.01 8.64
C ARG A 4 4.22 4.90 7.67
N LYS A 5 5.50 5.01 7.89
CA LYS A 5 6.38 5.73 6.97
C LYS A 5 7.03 4.75 6.02
N ALA A 6 6.77 4.92 4.73
CA ALA A 6 7.37 4.09 3.69
C ALA A 6 8.58 4.83 3.13
N HIS A 7 9.77 4.38 3.52
CA HIS A 7 11.00 4.97 3.01
C HIS A 7 11.45 4.17 1.78
N LEU A 8 11.32 4.77 0.62
CA LEU A 8 11.66 4.14 -0.65
C LEU A 8 13.08 4.46 -1.05
N THR A 9 13.80 3.44 -1.49
CA THR A 9 15.19 3.57 -1.92
C THR A 9 15.36 3.43 -3.43
N SER A 10 14.32 2.96 -4.13
CA SER A 10 14.34 2.85 -5.59
C SER A 10 14.26 4.24 -6.21
N GLY A 11 15.23 4.58 -7.06
CA GLY A 11 15.31 5.92 -7.64
C GLY A 11 15.80 6.94 -6.62
N GLN A 12 15.12 8.09 -6.51
CA GLN A 12 15.46 9.09 -5.51
C GLN A 12 14.85 8.71 -4.15
N PRO A 13 15.63 8.80 -3.06
CA PRO A 13 15.09 8.47 -1.74
C PRO A 13 13.88 9.35 -1.42
N THR A 14 12.77 8.71 -1.10
CA THR A 14 11.51 9.39 -0.82
C THR A 14 10.81 8.69 0.33
N THR A 15 10.16 9.48 1.21
CA THR A 15 9.39 8.92 2.30
C THR A 15 7.93 9.33 2.15
N TYR A 16 7.03 8.35 2.16
CA TYR A 16 5.60 8.58 2.11
C TYR A 16 4.94 8.17 3.41
N ASN A 17 3.92 8.92 3.82
CA ASN A 17 3.07 8.51 4.93
C ASN A 17 1.96 7.64 4.39
N VAL A 18 1.87 6.41 4.90
CA VAL A 18 0.87 5.43 4.50
C VAL A 18 -0.13 5.27 5.64
N TYR A 19 -1.39 5.54 5.36
CA TYR A 19 -2.47 5.45 6.33
C TYR A 19 -3.19 4.12 6.14
N LEU A 20 -3.37 3.39 7.25
CA LEU A 20 -4.01 2.07 7.25
C LEU A 20 -5.19 2.11 8.20
N HIS A 21 -6.39 1.92 7.67
CA HIS A 21 -7.61 1.89 8.47
C HIS A 21 -8.31 0.55 8.29
N GLU A 22 -8.36 -0.22 9.36
CA GLU A 22 -9.02 -1.52 9.37
C GLU A 22 -10.51 -1.35 9.65
N ASN A 23 -11.35 -1.82 8.73
CA ASN A 23 -12.80 -1.82 8.92
C ASN A 23 -13.26 -3.25 9.15
N LYS A 24 -13.41 -3.61 10.42
CA LYS A 24 -13.76 -4.99 10.80
C LYS A 24 -15.18 -5.37 10.41
N LYS A 25 -16.07 -4.39 10.29
CA LYS A 25 -17.45 -4.66 9.91
C LYS A 25 -17.57 -5.08 8.45
N GLU A 26 -16.76 -4.51 7.59
CA GLU A 26 -16.76 -4.81 6.17
C GLU A 26 -15.66 -5.78 5.75
N TYR A 27 -14.83 -6.23 6.67
CA TYR A 27 -13.69 -7.11 6.41
C TYR A 27 -12.76 -6.54 5.36
N LYS A 28 -12.46 -5.25 5.49
CA LYS A 28 -11.60 -4.53 4.55
C LYS A 28 -10.62 -3.64 5.29
N THR A 29 -9.48 -3.38 4.64
CA THR A 29 -8.52 -2.40 5.11
C THR A 29 -8.40 -1.31 4.06
N LEU A 30 -8.58 -0.06 4.47
CA LEU A 30 -8.34 1.08 3.60
C LEU A 30 -6.89 1.49 3.72
N VAL A 31 -6.22 1.59 2.59
CA VAL A 31 -4.84 2.07 2.52
C VAL A 31 -4.83 3.35 1.72
N ALA A 32 -4.23 4.40 2.26
CA ALA A 32 -4.18 5.69 1.59
C ALA A 32 -2.78 6.29 1.68
N VAL A 33 -2.34 6.88 0.58
CA VAL A 33 -1.09 7.66 0.52
C VAL A 33 -1.46 9.02 -0.02
N PRO A 34 -1.79 9.98 0.87
CA PRO A 34 -2.30 11.29 0.44
C PRO A 34 -1.33 12.07 -0.44
N ASP A 35 -0.03 11.92 -0.23
CA ASP A 35 0.98 12.62 -1.04
C ASP A 35 0.90 12.24 -2.52
N MET A 36 0.33 11.07 -2.83
CA MET A 36 0.13 10.59 -4.19
C MET A 36 -1.32 10.70 -4.64
N GLU A 37 -2.17 11.23 -3.79
CA GLU A 37 -3.63 11.25 -4.02
C GLU A 37 -4.14 9.86 -4.41
N TRP A 38 -3.70 8.85 -3.65
CA TRP A 38 -3.98 7.45 -3.96
C TRP A 38 -4.55 6.74 -2.73
N SER A 39 -5.52 5.87 -2.98
CA SER A 39 -6.07 5.01 -1.94
C SER A 39 -6.65 3.74 -2.57
N ILE A 40 -6.77 2.70 -1.74
CA ILE A 40 -7.35 1.44 -2.17
C ILE A 40 -7.97 0.74 -0.96
N SER A 41 -9.07 0.00 -1.20
CA SER A 41 -9.65 -0.89 -0.20
C SER A 41 -9.22 -2.31 -0.49
N ILE A 42 -8.72 -3.00 0.54
CA ILE A 42 -8.21 -4.35 0.44
C ILE A 42 -9.10 -5.27 1.28
N ALA A 43 -9.63 -6.32 0.66
CA ALA A 43 -10.43 -7.30 1.38
C ALA A 43 -9.52 -8.22 2.21
N TYR A 44 -9.99 -8.62 3.40
CA TYR A 44 -9.21 -9.52 4.28
C TYR A 44 -8.91 -10.87 3.62
N GLU A 45 -9.78 -11.31 2.72
CA GLU A 45 -9.66 -12.60 2.04
C GLU A 45 -8.72 -12.59 0.84
N ASP A 46 -8.18 -11.43 0.46
CA ASP A 46 -7.28 -11.33 -0.69
C ASP A 46 -5.99 -12.09 -0.42
N GLU A 47 -5.58 -12.88 -1.40
CA GLU A 47 -4.32 -13.61 -1.30
C GLU A 47 -3.14 -12.63 -1.44
N LYS A 48 -2.08 -12.91 -0.68
CA LYS A 48 -0.92 -12.03 -0.61
C LYS A 48 -0.29 -11.76 -1.98
N THR A 49 -0.13 -12.81 -2.80
CA THR A 49 0.49 -12.67 -4.12
C THR A 49 -0.35 -11.81 -5.06
N GLN A 50 -1.66 -12.09 -5.09
CA GLN A 50 -2.58 -11.32 -5.92
C GLN A 50 -2.69 -9.88 -5.45
N LEU A 51 -2.70 -9.69 -4.14
CA LEU A 51 -2.75 -8.38 -3.54
C LEU A 51 -1.54 -7.54 -3.93
N GLU A 52 -0.35 -8.12 -3.86
CA GLU A 52 0.87 -7.43 -4.23
C GLU A 52 0.84 -6.96 -5.69
N GLN A 53 0.39 -7.83 -6.59
CA GLN A 53 0.26 -7.47 -8.00
C GLN A 53 -0.75 -6.37 -8.24
N ALA A 54 -1.90 -6.44 -7.57
CA ALA A 54 -2.94 -5.43 -7.69
C ALA A 54 -2.46 -4.07 -7.20
N LEU A 55 -1.75 -4.05 -6.06
CA LEU A 55 -1.18 -2.83 -5.52
C LEU A 55 -0.12 -2.24 -6.45
N GLU A 56 0.73 -3.08 -6.98
CA GLU A 56 1.79 -2.67 -7.89
C GLU A 56 1.21 -2.01 -9.14
N GLN A 57 0.20 -2.62 -9.73
CA GLN A 57 -0.45 -2.07 -10.92
C GLN A 57 -1.16 -0.74 -10.61
N SER A 58 -1.82 -0.67 -9.48
CA SER A 58 -2.53 0.54 -9.06
C SER A 58 -1.55 1.68 -8.79
N LEU A 59 -0.45 1.39 -8.10
CA LEU A 59 0.55 2.38 -7.77
C LEU A 59 1.36 2.84 -8.98
N TYR A 60 1.53 1.97 -9.96
CA TYR A 60 2.28 2.31 -11.17
C TYR A 60 1.65 3.48 -11.94
N LYS A 61 0.38 3.73 -11.72
CA LYS A 61 -0.29 4.89 -12.32
C LYS A 61 0.16 6.21 -11.69
N ARG A 62 0.79 6.15 -10.54
CA ARG A 62 1.20 7.33 -9.77
C ARG A 62 2.71 7.51 -9.69
N VAL A 63 3.47 6.41 -9.67
CA VAL A 63 4.93 6.43 -9.53
C VAL A 63 5.56 5.45 -10.51
N GLU A 64 6.89 5.48 -10.61
CA GLU A 64 7.60 4.54 -11.48
C GLU A 64 7.47 3.12 -10.97
N ILE A 65 7.68 2.14 -11.87
CA ILE A 65 7.45 0.73 -11.56
C ILE A 65 8.30 0.24 -10.37
N ASP A 66 9.55 0.68 -10.25
CA ASP A 66 10.41 0.25 -9.15
C ASP A 66 9.89 0.76 -7.82
N GLU A 67 9.43 2.00 -7.77
CA GLU A 67 8.85 2.59 -6.56
C GLU A 67 7.51 1.92 -6.24
N ALA A 68 6.70 1.66 -7.26
CA ALA A 68 5.42 0.98 -7.07
C ALA A 68 5.62 -0.41 -6.48
N ARG A 69 6.61 -1.13 -6.97
CA ARG A 69 6.92 -2.48 -6.48
C ARG A 69 7.40 -2.46 -5.04
N GLU A 70 8.30 -1.55 -4.71
CA GLU A 70 8.81 -1.43 -3.34
C GLU A 70 7.71 -1.04 -2.37
N LEU A 71 6.88 -0.07 -2.74
CA LEU A 71 5.79 0.39 -1.89
C LEU A 71 4.73 -0.71 -1.71
N ALA A 72 4.40 -1.42 -2.79
CA ALA A 72 3.44 -2.53 -2.72
C ALA A 72 3.90 -3.60 -1.74
N GLN A 73 5.18 -3.97 -1.76
CA GLN A 73 5.72 -4.95 -0.84
C GLN A 73 5.59 -4.50 0.61
N LYS A 74 5.88 -3.24 0.88
CA LYS A 74 5.75 -2.70 2.24
C LYS A 74 4.29 -2.70 2.70
N ILE A 75 3.38 -2.29 1.84
CA ILE A 75 1.95 -2.26 2.19
C ILE A 75 1.43 -3.67 2.48
N VAL A 76 1.77 -4.64 1.64
CA VAL A 76 1.36 -6.03 1.85
C VAL A 76 1.86 -6.53 3.20
N HIS A 77 3.11 -6.24 3.52
CA HIS A 77 3.69 -6.63 4.81
C HIS A 77 2.89 -6.06 5.99
N TRP A 78 2.60 -4.77 5.94
CA TRP A 78 1.86 -4.12 7.03
C TRP A 78 0.42 -4.61 7.14
N VAL A 79 -0.26 -4.81 6.01
CA VAL A 79 -1.65 -5.27 6.00
C VAL A 79 -1.76 -6.70 6.54
N THR A 80 -0.82 -7.56 6.18
CA THR A 80 -0.86 -8.96 6.60
C THR A 80 -0.43 -9.16 8.05
N GLU A 81 0.21 -8.19 8.66
CA GLU A 81 0.63 -8.26 10.06
C GLU A 81 -0.34 -7.58 11.03
N MET A 82 -1.37 -6.95 10.52
CA MET A 82 -2.36 -6.25 11.36
C MET A 82 -3.22 -7.22 12.15
#